data_f15dd61174b7479aa4055ff65ddfd094
#
_entry.id   f15dd61174b7479aa4055ff65ddfd094
#
_cell.length_a   1.000
_cell.length_b   1.000
_cell.length_c   1.000
_cell.angle_alpha   90.00
_cell.angle_beta   90.00
_cell.angle_gamma   90.00
#
_symmetry.space_group_name_H-M   'P 1'
#
loop_
_entity.id
_entity.type
_entity.pdbx_description
1 polymer ?
#
loop_
_entity_poly.entity_id
_entity_poly.type
_entity_poly.pdbx_seq_one_letter_code
_entity_poly.pdbx_strand_id
1 'polypeptide(L)'
;MPKVKQNLSNRLQTYVNLYGPKIFSIDKSVLFCKICEVKVNSDKKFNVSQHIKSDKHIKGLARYENQINRQQQQLLTVTSNISKKSSFNKDLCEAFISANIPLNKLENPKFKTFLEVYTKNDIPSESTLRKGYVDDIYNETMDKIRKIISDKKIWVSIDETTDVQGRYIANVIVGTLEENNAGNMFLLNSEELEKANHSTISKLFDRSMSILWPAGIQHDNVLLFLSDAAPYMVKSGEVLKSLYSKMIHVTCVVHGLHRVAEEVRNQFHIVDKVISSVKKIFRKAPSRLLVFKSEAPNLPLPPEPIITRWGSWINAAIYYCENFGIIHRVIFMLDRNDAVSIKDAQDNIIKPGLENNLTYIKSNFAKLTLAIEQLQRQHMPLSDSLKIVQDIQKSFETLSGPNGKSVQNKFNQVQEKNRGLLALVKISQVLTGEETFQNLDGLPEDLNCNDLTFFKYAPVTSVDVERSFSTYKTLLSNNRRSFKFENIRKHLIIQCNS
;
A
#
# COMPACT_ATOMS: atom_id res chain seq x y z
N MET A 1 -37.66 -62.65 50.40
CA MET A 1 -37.46 -61.25 50.84
C MET A 1 -37.58 -60.32 49.63
N PRO A 2 -38.43 -59.29 49.60
CA PRO A 2 -38.56 -58.41 48.47
C PRO A 2 -37.31 -57.53 48.40
N LYS A 3 -36.68 -57.43 47.20
CA LYS A 3 -35.55 -56.52 46.97
C LYS A 3 -36.00 -55.08 47.13
N VAL A 4 -35.42 -54.39 48.08
CA VAL A 4 -35.63 -52.94 48.30
C VAL A 4 -35.24 -52.23 47.01
N LYS A 5 -36.18 -51.50 46.40
CA LYS A 5 -35.88 -50.62 45.23
C LYS A 5 -34.94 -49.54 45.70
N GLN A 6 -33.69 -49.55 45.20
CA GLN A 6 -32.73 -48.45 45.43
C GLN A 6 -33.29 -47.12 44.92
N ASN A 7 -33.11 -46.08 45.71
CA ASN A 7 -33.48 -44.72 45.34
C ASN A 7 -32.76 -44.34 44.03
N LEU A 8 -33.45 -43.66 43.11
CA LEU A 8 -32.97 -43.28 41.80
C LEU A 8 -31.63 -42.57 41.86
N SER A 9 -31.47 -41.62 42.78
CA SER A 9 -30.24 -40.85 42.99
C SER A 9 -29.04 -41.76 43.35
N ASN A 10 -29.24 -42.71 44.26
CA ASN A 10 -28.18 -43.65 44.67
C ASN A 10 -27.78 -44.59 43.53
N ARG A 11 -28.75 -44.97 42.70
CA ARG A 11 -28.49 -45.81 41.52
C ARG A 11 -27.67 -45.05 40.48
N LEU A 12 -27.97 -43.78 40.18
CA LEU A 12 -27.22 -42.94 39.26
C LEU A 12 -25.80 -42.68 39.78
N GLN A 13 -25.65 -42.43 41.06
CA GLN A 13 -24.34 -42.24 41.69
C GLN A 13 -23.47 -43.50 41.61
N THR A 14 -24.07 -44.68 41.70
CA THR A 14 -23.38 -45.95 41.53
C THR A 14 -22.80 -46.07 40.12
N TYR A 15 -23.51 -45.64 39.07
CA TYR A 15 -22.98 -45.66 37.70
C TYR A 15 -21.85 -44.67 37.49
N VAL A 16 -21.93 -43.45 38.08
CA VAL A 16 -20.83 -42.48 38.03
C VAL A 16 -19.59 -43.02 38.72
N ASN A 17 -19.75 -43.65 39.90
CA ASN A 17 -18.65 -44.25 40.66
C ASN A 17 -18.05 -45.49 39.92
N LEU A 18 -18.88 -46.29 39.24
CA LEU A 18 -18.44 -47.51 38.53
C LEU A 18 -17.67 -47.21 37.25
N TYR A 19 -18.11 -46.23 36.48
CA TYR A 19 -17.57 -45.91 35.15
C TYR A 19 -16.72 -44.66 35.10
N GLY A 20 -16.69 -43.88 36.18
CA GLY A 20 -15.86 -42.71 36.38
C GLY A 20 -16.56 -41.37 36.13
N PRO A 21 -16.23 -40.34 36.95
CA PRO A 21 -16.83 -39.01 36.88
C PRO A 21 -16.37 -38.22 35.63
N LYS A 22 -15.34 -38.68 34.95
CA LYS A 22 -14.91 -38.14 33.66
C LYS A 22 -15.81 -38.52 32.50
N ILE A 23 -16.47 -39.69 32.60
CA ILE A 23 -17.35 -40.28 31.58
C ILE A 23 -18.81 -39.85 31.81
N PHE A 24 -19.29 -39.93 33.04
CA PHE A 24 -20.68 -39.66 33.38
C PHE A 24 -20.83 -38.55 34.40
N SER A 25 -21.91 -37.82 34.26
CA SER A 25 -22.40 -36.85 35.28
C SER A 25 -23.90 -37.07 35.49
N ILE A 26 -24.40 -36.63 36.66
CA ILE A 26 -25.82 -36.64 37.00
C ILE A 26 -26.35 -35.23 36.82
N ASP A 27 -27.41 -35.07 36.04
CA ASP A 27 -28.18 -33.83 35.93
C ASP A 27 -29.62 -34.14 36.39
N LYS A 28 -29.93 -33.64 37.60
CA LYS A 28 -31.21 -33.90 38.31
C LYS A 28 -31.50 -35.38 38.48
N SER A 29 -32.27 -35.96 37.55
CA SER A 29 -32.67 -37.38 37.57
C SER A 29 -32.17 -38.18 36.37
N VAL A 30 -31.21 -37.62 35.63
CA VAL A 30 -30.73 -38.18 34.36
C VAL A 30 -29.24 -38.50 34.42
N LEU A 31 -28.82 -39.66 33.93
CA LEU A 31 -27.41 -39.97 33.67
C LEU A 31 -27.00 -39.35 32.34
N PHE A 32 -26.00 -38.49 32.35
CA PHE A 32 -25.49 -37.81 31.17
C PHE A 32 -24.08 -38.31 30.85
N CYS A 33 -23.85 -38.76 29.60
CA CYS A 33 -22.54 -39.13 29.12
C CYS A 33 -21.80 -37.86 28.60
N LYS A 34 -20.71 -37.47 29.23
CA LYS A 34 -19.86 -36.33 28.84
C LYS A 34 -19.11 -36.56 27.54
N ILE A 35 -18.82 -37.83 27.20
CA ILE A 35 -18.06 -38.20 26.01
C ILE A 35 -18.92 -38.11 24.74
N CYS A 36 -20.20 -38.56 24.84
CA CYS A 36 -21.13 -38.58 23.71
C CYS A 36 -22.09 -37.40 23.71
N GLU A 37 -22.09 -36.59 24.78
CA GLU A 37 -23.00 -35.46 25.02
C GLU A 37 -24.48 -35.82 24.90
N VAL A 38 -24.85 -37.02 25.43
CA VAL A 38 -26.23 -37.53 25.37
C VAL A 38 -26.71 -38.06 26.72
N LYS A 39 -28.03 -38.02 26.92
CA LYS A 39 -28.68 -38.70 28.01
C LYS A 39 -28.63 -40.24 27.81
N VAL A 40 -28.26 -40.95 28.89
CA VAL A 40 -28.16 -42.42 28.82
C VAL A 40 -29.29 -43.03 29.66
N ASN A 41 -29.99 -44.00 29.06
CA ASN A 41 -31.02 -44.77 29.80
C ASN A 41 -30.35 -45.55 30.95
N SER A 42 -30.70 -45.17 32.18
CA SER A 42 -30.11 -45.72 33.41
C SER A 42 -31.05 -46.70 34.16
N ASP A 43 -32.18 -47.12 33.53
CA ASP A 43 -33.15 -48.01 34.19
C ASP A 43 -32.57 -49.39 34.53
N LYS A 44 -31.69 -49.86 33.67
CA LYS A 44 -30.98 -51.13 33.86
C LYS A 44 -29.49 -50.95 33.64
N LYS A 45 -28.64 -51.59 34.45
CA LYS A 45 -27.17 -51.60 34.24
C LYS A 45 -26.77 -52.01 32.85
N PHE A 46 -27.55 -52.93 32.26
CA PHE A 46 -27.35 -53.39 30.87
C PHE A 46 -27.35 -52.24 29.86
N ASN A 47 -28.29 -51.30 29.96
CA ASN A 47 -28.39 -50.17 29.00
C ASN A 47 -27.17 -49.27 29.09
N VAL A 48 -26.66 -48.99 30.27
CA VAL A 48 -25.43 -48.19 30.47
C VAL A 48 -24.21 -48.93 29.90
N SER A 49 -24.12 -50.24 30.13
CA SER A 49 -23.04 -51.07 29.60
C SER A 49 -23.08 -51.15 28.08
N GLN A 50 -24.25 -51.21 27.46
CA GLN A 50 -24.39 -51.20 25.99
C GLN A 50 -23.98 -49.82 25.41
N HIS A 51 -24.34 -48.75 26.09
CA HIS A 51 -23.91 -47.41 25.66
C HIS A 51 -22.38 -47.27 25.61
N ILE A 52 -21.68 -47.74 26.64
CA ILE A 52 -20.21 -47.67 26.71
C ILE A 52 -19.54 -48.51 25.62
N LYS A 53 -20.16 -49.63 25.24
CA LYS A 53 -19.67 -50.52 24.18
C LYS A 53 -20.03 -50.06 22.77
N SER A 54 -20.81 -49.00 22.61
CA SER A 54 -21.20 -48.50 21.30
C SER A 54 -20.02 -47.83 20.57
N ASP A 55 -19.94 -48.01 19.25
CA ASP A 55 -18.89 -47.41 18.40
C ASP A 55 -18.79 -45.90 18.57
N LYS A 56 -19.95 -45.23 18.78
CA LYS A 56 -20.00 -43.78 19.01
C LYS A 56 -19.26 -43.41 20.29
N HIS A 57 -19.43 -44.18 21.37
CA HIS A 57 -18.78 -43.92 22.66
C HIS A 57 -17.28 -44.22 22.59
N ILE A 58 -16.89 -45.34 21.98
CA ILE A 58 -15.47 -45.75 21.81
C ILE A 58 -14.71 -44.73 20.98
N LYS A 59 -15.27 -44.30 19.84
CA LYS A 59 -14.67 -43.24 19.01
C LYS A 59 -14.62 -41.87 19.71
N GLY A 60 -15.64 -41.58 20.53
CA GLY A 60 -15.66 -40.36 21.36
C GLY A 60 -14.59 -40.37 22.43
N LEU A 61 -14.41 -41.50 23.12
CA LEU A 61 -13.39 -41.69 24.16
C LEU A 61 -11.98 -41.53 23.58
N ALA A 62 -11.69 -42.16 22.45
CA ALA A 62 -10.41 -42.00 21.77
C ALA A 62 -10.10 -40.54 21.35
N ARG A 63 -11.13 -39.80 20.91
CA ARG A 63 -10.98 -38.34 20.63
C ARG A 63 -10.70 -37.54 21.90
N TYR A 64 -11.40 -37.82 22.99
CA TYR A 64 -11.27 -37.17 24.29
C TYR A 64 -9.88 -37.42 24.89
N GLU A 65 -9.38 -38.65 24.85
CA GLU A 65 -8.03 -39.02 25.30
C GLU A 65 -6.95 -38.33 24.44
N ASN A 66 -7.11 -38.32 23.12
CA ASN A 66 -6.21 -37.59 22.20
C ASN A 66 -6.23 -36.06 22.46
N GLN A 67 -7.37 -35.50 22.86
CA GLN A 67 -7.47 -34.07 23.18
C GLN A 67 -6.83 -33.74 24.53
N ILE A 68 -6.96 -34.62 25.54
CA ILE A 68 -6.26 -34.49 26.84
C ILE A 68 -4.74 -34.63 26.64
N ASN A 69 -4.30 -35.63 25.87
CA ASN A 69 -2.88 -35.81 25.57
C ASN A 69 -2.30 -34.62 24.78
N ARG A 70 -3.04 -34.03 23.87
CA ARG A 70 -2.65 -32.78 23.20
C ARG A 70 -2.61 -31.60 24.15
N GLN A 71 -3.56 -31.46 25.07
CA GLN A 71 -3.55 -30.42 26.09
C GLN A 71 -2.45 -30.63 27.12
N GLN A 72 -2.15 -31.85 27.54
CA GLN A 72 -1.00 -32.15 28.41
C GLN A 72 0.34 -31.95 27.71
N GLN A 73 0.45 -32.32 26.43
CA GLN A 73 1.63 -31.97 25.64
C GLN A 73 1.76 -30.45 25.43
N GLN A 74 0.65 -29.72 25.24
CA GLN A 74 0.67 -28.25 25.20
C GLN A 74 1.02 -27.62 26.56
N LEU A 75 0.56 -28.16 27.68
CA LEU A 75 0.93 -27.69 29.02
C LEU A 75 2.39 -28.03 29.38
N LEU A 76 2.89 -29.19 29.02
CA LEU A 76 4.29 -29.55 29.22
C LEU A 76 5.21 -28.76 28.26
N THR A 77 4.73 -28.40 27.06
CA THR A 77 5.42 -27.47 26.14
C THR A 77 5.32 -26.03 26.59
N VAL A 78 4.28 -25.61 27.29
CA VAL A 78 4.15 -24.25 27.85
C VAL A 78 4.98 -24.05 29.11
N THR A 79 5.23 -25.09 29.91
CA THR A 79 6.08 -25.00 31.11
C THR A 79 7.57 -25.27 30.85
N SER A 80 7.92 -25.90 29.74
CA SER A 80 9.31 -26.14 29.33
C SER A 80 9.77 -25.32 28.12
N ASN A 81 8.85 -24.61 27.48
CA ASN A 81 9.04 -23.79 26.29
C ASN A 81 8.42 -22.40 26.51
N ILE A 82 9.11 -21.57 27.26
CA ILE A 82 9.64 -20.35 26.61
C ILE A 82 10.58 -20.88 25.53
N SER A 83 10.01 -21.58 24.52
CA SER A 83 10.75 -22.10 23.39
C SER A 83 11.27 -20.90 22.65
N LYS A 84 12.58 -20.82 22.53
CA LYS A 84 13.25 -20.03 21.52
C LYS A 84 12.56 -20.41 20.20
N LYS A 85 11.58 -19.59 19.75
CA LYS A 85 11.01 -19.75 18.40
C LYS A 85 12.21 -19.86 17.47
N SER A 86 12.20 -20.82 16.55
CA SER A 86 13.34 -21.07 15.67
C SER A 86 13.71 -19.80 14.92
N SER A 87 14.90 -19.30 15.10
CA SER A 87 15.41 -18.13 14.38
C SER A 87 15.36 -18.37 12.88
N PHE A 88 15.73 -19.58 12.43
CA PHE A 88 15.65 -19.98 11.03
C PHE A 88 14.23 -19.83 10.46
N ASN A 89 13.20 -20.28 11.16
CA ASN A 89 11.81 -20.19 10.68
C ASN A 89 11.37 -18.73 10.59
N LYS A 90 11.81 -17.89 11.51
CA LYS A 90 11.54 -16.46 11.50
C LYS A 90 12.21 -15.79 10.29
N ASP A 91 13.51 -16.01 10.12
CA ASP A 91 14.30 -15.44 9.03
C ASP A 91 13.79 -15.92 7.67
N LEU A 92 13.39 -17.21 7.57
CA LEU A 92 12.75 -17.74 6.37
C LEU A 92 11.41 -17.04 6.06
N CYS A 93 10.57 -16.84 7.09
CA CYS A 93 9.30 -16.14 6.94
C CYS A 93 9.50 -14.68 6.49
N GLU A 94 10.42 -13.97 7.13
CA GLU A 94 10.77 -12.58 6.81
C GLU A 94 11.33 -12.48 5.38
N ALA A 95 12.26 -13.34 4.99
CA ALA A 95 12.84 -13.38 3.65
C ALA A 95 11.76 -13.60 2.56
N PHE A 96 10.80 -14.51 2.81
CA PHE A 96 9.70 -14.75 1.87
C PHE A 96 8.78 -13.53 1.72
N ILE A 97 8.45 -12.88 2.84
CA ILE A 97 7.57 -11.70 2.81
C ILE A 97 8.29 -10.53 2.12
N SER A 98 9.53 -10.25 2.49
CA SER A 98 10.34 -9.16 1.92
C SER A 98 10.54 -9.33 0.41
N ALA A 99 10.82 -10.58 -0.04
CA ALA A 99 10.96 -10.90 -1.46
C ALA A 99 9.62 -11.05 -2.20
N ASN A 100 8.49 -10.81 -1.54
CA ASN A 100 7.14 -11.04 -2.08
C ASN A 100 6.91 -12.47 -2.59
N ILE A 101 7.55 -13.46 -1.99
CA ILE A 101 7.34 -14.88 -2.30
C ILE A 101 6.17 -15.39 -1.46
N PRO A 102 5.10 -15.93 -2.08
CA PRO A 102 3.99 -16.51 -1.32
C PRO A 102 4.45 -17.68 -0.45
N LEU A 103 4.10 -17.68 0.84
CA LEU A 103 4.48 -18.72 1.79
C LEU A 103 4.02 -20.14 1.36
N ASN A 104 2.92 -20.24 0.59
CA ASN A 104 2.46 -21.52 0.06
C ASN A 104 3.42 -22.19 -0.95
N LYS A 105 4.43 -21.46 -1.44
CA LYS A 105 5.50 -22.07 -2.26
C LYS A 105 6.30 -23.11 -1.50
N LEU A 106 6.34 -23.02 -0.16
CA LEU A 106 6.96 -24.02 0.70
C LEU A 106 6.23 -25.38 0.70
N GLU A 107 4.97 -25.43 0.24
CA GLU A 107 4.22 -26.69 0.09
C GLU A 107 4.64 -27.46 -1.18
N ASN A 108 5.43 -26.86 -2.09
CA ASN A 108 5.96 -27.55 -3.24
C ASN A 108 7.04 -28.56 -2.81
N PRO A 109 6.86 -29.88 -3.04
CA PRO A 109 7.76 -30.90 -2.50
C PRO A 109 9.21 -30.73 -2.98
N LYS A 110 9.41 -30.40 -4.27
CA LYS A 110 10.76 -30.19 -4.84
C LYS A 110 11.46 -29.01 -4.21
N PHE A 111 10.74 -27.90 -4.02
CA PHE A 111 11.30 -26.70 -3.41
C PHE A 111 11.58 -26.90 -1.92
N LYS A 112 10.68 -27.58 -1.22
CA LYS A 112 10.86 -27.94 0.19
C LYS A 112 12.09 -28.82 0.37
N THR A 113 12.20 -29.91 -0.38
CA THR A 113 13.38 -30.81 -0.32
C THR A 113 14.68 -30.09 -0.65
N PHE A 114 14.66 -29.18 -1.66
CA PHE A 114 15.83 -28.36 -1.97
C PHE A 114 16.27 -27.54 -0.75
N LEU A 115 15.34 -26.83 -0.10
CA LEU A 115 15.65 -26.04 1.08
C LEU A 115 16.17 -26.94 2.23
N GLU A 116 15.52 -28.07 2.51
CA GLU A 116 15.92 -29.01 3.56
C GLU A 116 17.35 -29.52 3.35
N VAL A 117 17.68 -29.93 2.14
CA VAL A 117 19.03 -30.44 1.80
C VAL A 117 20.12 -29.38 2.00
N TYR A 118 19.89 -28.16 1.51
CA TYR A 118 20.93 -27.12 1.53
C TYR A 118 20.98 -26.33 2.82
N THR A 119 19.87 -26.16 3.54
CA THR A 119 19.86 -25.45 4.83
C THR A 119 20.08 -26.39 6.01
N LYS A 120 19.91 -27.71 5.83
CA LYS A 120 19.96 -28.73 6.88
C LYS A 120 18.94 -28.46 8.02
N ASN A 121 17.84 -27.79 7.71
CA ASN A 121 16.77 -27.50 8.63
C ASN A 121 15.46 -28.09 8.12
N ASP A 122 14.59 -28.49 9.03
CA ASP A 122 13.23 -28.86 8.69
C ASP A 122 12.46 -27.61 8.24
N ILE A 123 11.86 -27.68 7.06
CA ILE A 123 11.10 -26.56 6.50
C ILE A 123 9.66 -26.60 7.01
N PRO A 124 9.21 -25.56 7.72
CA PRO A 124 7.88 -25.49 8.29
C PRO A 124 6.80 -25.37 7.21
N SER A 125 5.56 -25.73 7.56
CA SER A 125 4.41 -25.49 6.69
C SER A 125 4.09 -24.00 6.60
N GLU A 126 3.38 -23.59 5.50
CA GLU A 126 2.84 -22.23 5.35
C GLU A 126 2.03 -21.81 6.59
N SER A 127 1.17 -22.70 7.07
CA SER A 127 0.33 -22.44 8.25
C SER A 127 1.15 -22.18 9.52
N THR A 128 2.27 -22.88 9.69
CA THR A 128 3.19 -22.68 10.84
C THR A 128 3.84 -21.31 10.78
N LEU A 129 4.35 -20.90 9.62
CA LEU A 129 4.97 -19.59 9.46
C LEU A 129 3.94 -18.46 9.64
N ARG A 130 2.81 -18.57 8.96
CA ARG A 130 1.76 -17.55 8.99
C ARG A 130 1.20 -17.32 10.40
N LYS A 131 0.93 -18.38 11.15
CA LYS A 131 0.34 -18.26 12.49
C LYS A 131 1.36 -18.00 13.60
N GLY A 132 2.58 -18.45 13.41
CA GLY A 132 3.59 -18.41 14.46
C GLY A 132 4.58 -17.25 14.36
N TYR A 133 4.79 -16.67 13.17
CA TYR A 133 5.89 -15.74 12.96
C TYR A 133 5.51 -14.39 12.35
N VAL A 134 4.44 -14.31 11.50
CA VAL A 134 4.07 -13.04 10.84
C VAL A 134 3.77 -11.95 11.83
N ASP A 135 3.04 -12.26 12.91
CA ASP A 135 2.68 -11.27 13.93
C ASP A 135 3.91 -10.80 14.72
N ASP A 136 4.84 -11.70 15.02
CA ASP A 136 6.08 -11.32 15.71
C ASP A 136 6.94 -10.41 14.84
N ILE A 137 7.13 -10.75 13.55
CA ILE A 137 7.90 -9.95 12.59
C ILE A 137 7.25 -8.58 12.42
N TYR A 138 5.91 -8.53 12.30
CA TYR A 138 5.18 -7.27 12.24
C TYR A 138 5.42 -6.40 13.48
N ASN A 139 5.29 -6.98 14.67
CA ASN A 139 5.49 -6.25 15.92
C ASN A 139 6.93 -5.74 16.05
N GLU A 140 7.92 -6.57 15.71
CA GLU A 140 9.33 -6.15 15.70
C GLU A 140 9.61 -5.05 14.68
N THR A 141 8.97 -5.11 13.50
CA THR A 141 9.05 -4.04 12.50
C THR A 141 8.49 -2.73 13.08
N MET A 142 7.33 -2.80 13.72
CA MET A 142 6.72 -1.63 14.36
C MET A 142 7.58 -1.09 15.51
N ASP A 143 8.19 -1.95 16.31
CA ASP A 143 9.08 -1.52 17.40
C ASP A 143 10.38 -0.90 16.89
N LYS A 144 10.92 -1.41 15.78
CA LYS A 144 12.06 -0.77 15.07
C LYS A 144 11.69 0.64 14.59
N ILE A 145 10.50 0.80 13.96
CA ILE A 145 10.01 2.11 13.50
C ILE A 145 9.86 3.07 14.68
N ARG A 146 9.19 2.66 15.75
CA ARG A 146 9.02 3.46 16.98
C ARG A 146 10.35 3.89 17.58
N LYS A 147 11.33 2.97 17.65
CA LYS A 147 12.67 3.26 18.16
C LYS A 147 13.43 4.26 17.30
N ILE A 148 13.33 4.17 15.97
CA ILE A 148 14.02 5.08 15.05
C ILE A 148 13.39 6.47 15.10
N ILE A 149 12.06 6.55 15.16
CA ILE A 149 11.34 7.82 15.21
C ILE A 149 11.45 8.45 16.60
N SER A 150 11.17 7.68 17.68
CA SER A 150 11.25 8.15 19.07
C SER A 150 10.72 9.60 19.24
N ASP A 151 11.60 10.53 19.59
CA ASP A 151 11.29 11.94 19.85
C ASP A 151 11.59 12.86 18.65
N LYS A 152 11.88 12.29 17.48
CA LYS A 152 12.25 13.06 16.29
C LYS A 152 11.08 13.84 15.71
N LYS A 153 11.40 14.92 15.03
CA LYS A 153 10.45 15.63 14.17
C LYS A 153 10.12 14.77 12.95
N ILE A 154 8.84 14.77 12.53
CA ILE A 154 8.37 13.90 11.45
C ILE A 154 7.54 14.66 10.41
N TRP A 155 7.51 14.08 9.24
CA TRP A 155 6.50 14.33 8.22
C TRP A 155 5.61 13.11 8.05
N VAL A 156 4.37 13.34 7.65
CA VAL A 156 3.37 12.30 7.39
C VAL A 156 2.84 12.47 5.97
N SER A 157 2.68 11.38 5.23
CA SER A 157 2.02 11.41 3.94
C SER A 157 0.89 10.39 3.89
N ILE A 158 -0.29 10.82 3.42
CA ILE A 158 -1.46 9.96 3.24
C ILE A 158 -1.96 10.10 1.81
N ASP A 159 -2.26 8.97 1.22
CA ASP A 159 -2.95 8.88 -0.06
C ASP A 159 -3.83 7.63 -0.07
N GLU A 160 -4.82 7.56 -0.97
CA GLU A 160 -5.70 6.41 -1.10
C GLU A 160 -5.83 5.95 -2.55
N THR A 161 -6.20 4.68 -2.68
CA THR A 161 -6.47 4.05 -3.97
C THR A 161 -7.67 3.11 -3.86
N THR A 162 -8.32 2.87 -4.99
CA THR A 162 -9.32 1.80 -5.09
C THR A 162 -8.66 0.54 -5.63
N ASP A 163 -8.79 -0.55 -4.90
CA ASP A 163 -8.23 -1.83 -5.33
C ASP A 163 -9.16 -2.58 -6.31
N VAL A 164 -8.69 -3.74 -6.79
CA VAL A 164 -9.43 -4.58 -7.75
C VAL A 164 -10.73 -5.18 -7.18
N GLN A 165 -10.94 -5.11 -5.86
CA GLN A 165 -12.15 -5.55 -5.18
C GLN A 165 -13.10 -4.40 -4.87
N GLY A 166 -12.74 -3.16 -5.28
CA GLY A 166 -13.54 -1.96 -5.04
C GLY A 166 -13.38 -1.38 -3.63
N ARG A 167 -12.38 -1.80 -2.84
CA ARG A 167 -12.11 -1.28 -1.50
C ARG A 167 -11.29 0.00 -1.60
N TYR A 168 -11.63 0.98 -0.77
CA TYR A 168 -10.82 2.19 -0.60
C TYR A 168 -9.70 1.90 0.39
N ILE A 169 -8.46 1.84 -0.10
CA ILE A 169 -7.28 1.56 0.70
C ILE A 169 -6.48 2.82 0.85
N ALA A 170 -6.22 3.23 2.09
CA ALA A 170 -5.35 4.36 2.39
C ALA A 170 -4.07 3.89 3.06
N ASN A 171 -2.95 4.39 2.58
CA ASN A 171 -1.63 4.13 3.14
C ASN A 171 -1.10 5.39 3.84
N VAL A 172 -0.42 5.17 4.96
CA VAL A 172 0.20 6.24 5.77
C VAL A 172 1.69 5.99 5.83
N ILE A 173 2.46 6.87 5.21
CA ILE A 173 3.92 6.92 5.34
C ILE A 173 4.29 7.97 6.37
N VAL A 174 5.29 7.67 7.17
CA VAL A 174 5.92 8.59 8.12
C VAL A 174 7.42 8.63 7.84
N GLY A 175 8.01 9.82 7.92
CA GLY A 175 9.45 9.96 7.81
C GLY A 175 10.00 10.94 8.84
N THR A 176 11.27 10.73 9.24
CA THR A 176 11.95 11.65 10.14
C THR A 176 12.43 12.88 9.39
N LEU A 177 12.34 14.03 10.04
CA LEU A 177 12.94 15.28 9.61
C LEU A 177 14.22 15.49 10.41
N GLU A 178 15.34 15.56 9.72
CA GLU A 178 16.67 15.68 10.34
C GLU A 178 17.45 16.84 9.75
N GLU A 179 18.27 17.48 10.56
CA GLU A 179 18.99 18.72 10.15
C GLU A 179 20.09 18.44 9.10
N ASN A 180 20.73 17.27 9.18
CA ASN A 180 21.95 16.98 8.43
C ASN A 180 21.80 15.93 7.33
N ASN A 181 20.67 15.25 7.26
CA ASN A 181 20.39 14.22 6.28
C ASN A 181 18.89 14.10 6.00
N ALA A 182 18.53 13.35 4.97
CA ALA A 182 17.15 13.20 4.54
C ALA A 182 16.27 12.32 5.46
N GLY A 183 16.85 11.81 6.55
CA GLY A 183 16.13 10.96 7.49
C GLY A 183 15.71 9.60 6.92
N ASN A 184 14.87 8.91 7.68
CA ASN A 184 14.30 7.61 7.32
C ASN A 184 12.82 7.76 7.02
N MET A 185 12.27 6.86 6.22
CA MET A 185 10.83 6.81 5.98
C MET A 185 10.30 5.38 6.07
N PHE A 186 9.05 5.25 6.50
CA PHE A 186 8.42 3.97 6.80
C PHE A 186 6.95 3.98 6.39
N LEU A 187 6.45 2.86 5.89
CA LEU A 187 5.02 2.62 5.82
C LEU A 187 4.52 2.25 7.22
N LEU A 188 3.86 3.21 7.87
CA LEU A 188 3.39 3.04 9.25
C LEU A 188 2.07 2.28 9.33
N ASN A 189 1.13 2.58 8.43
CA ASN A 189 -0.21 2.02 8.48
C ASN A 189 -0.81 1.87 7.08
N SER A 190 -1.74 0.93 6.95
CA SER A 190 -2.59 0.74 5.78
C SER A 190 -3.98 0.37 6.29
N GLU A 191 -5.02 1.08 5.87
CA GLU A 191 -6.39 0.83 6.30
C GLU A 191 -7.36 0.77 5.12
N GLU A 192 -8.37 -0.08 5.26
CA GLU A 192 -9.56 -0.06 4.42
C GLU A 192 -10.53 0.99 4.95
N LEU A 193 -10.86 1.96 4.12
CA LEU A 193 -11.79 3.05 4.46
C LEU A 193 -13.19 2.72 3.97
N GLU A 194 -14.21 3.01 4.78
CA GLU A 194 -15.61 2.92 4.33
C GLU A 194 -15.89 3.90 3.18
N LYS A 195 -15.30 5.08 3.24
CA LYS A 195 -15.37 6.14 2.24
C LYS A 195 -14.20 7.11 2.36
N ALA A 196 -13.79 7.70 1.24
CA ALA A 196 -12.79 8.77 1.22
C ALA A 196 -13.46 10.12 1.51
N ASN A 197 -13.26 10.66 2.71
CA ASN A 197 -13.69 12.00 3.11
C ASN A 197 -12.79 12.56 4.21
N HIS A 198 -12.91 13.86 4.49
CA HIS A 198 -12.05 14.54 5.46
C HIS A 198 -12.08 13.91 6.86
N SER A 199 -13.24 13.43 7.33
CA SER A 199 -13.36 12.83 8.66
C SER A 199 -12.66 11.47 8.76
N THR A 200 -12.78 10.62 7.72
CA THR A 200 -12.10 9.30 7.70
C THR A 200 -10.59 9.47 7.59
N ILE A 201 -10.11 10.43 6.78
CA ILE A 201 -8.67 10.74 6.65
C ILE A 201 -8.11 11.32 7.96
N SER A 202 -8.79 12.30 8.59
CA SER A 202 -8.34 12.84 9.88
C SER A 202 -8.28 11.78 10.97
N LYS A 203 -9.26 10.87 11.04
CA LYS A 203 -9.27 9.74 11.97
C LYS A 203 -8.15 8.74 11.67
N LEU A 204 -7.87 8.47 10.38
CA LEU A 204 -6.76 7.61 9.98
C LEU A 204 -5.42 8.20 10.41
N PHE A 205 -5.24 9.51 10.19
CA PHE A 205 -4.05 10.23 10.65
C PHE A 205 -3.83 10.06 12.15
N ASP A 206 -4.83 10.40 12.96
CA ASP A 206 -4.75 10.36 14.41
C ASP A 206 -4.54 8.92 14.95
N ARG A 207 -5.26 7.92 14.41
CA ARG A 207 -5.02 6.51 14.74
C ARG A 207 -3.59 6.08 14.39
N SER A 208 -3.06 6.54 13.27
CA SER A 208 -1.68 6.20 12.85
C SER A 208 -0.66 6.83 13.80
N MET A 209 -0.90 8.04 14.28
CA MET A 209 -0.05 8.66 15.31
C MET A 209 -0.16 7.92 16.65
N SER A 210 -1.35 7.44 17.03
CA SER A 210 -1.52 6.59 18.21
C SER A 210 -0.80 5.24 18.10
N ILE A 211 -0.75 4.65 16.88
CA ILE A 211 0.05 3.44 16.62
C ILE A 211 1.54 3.73 16.77
N LEU A 212 2.00 4.89 16.32
CA LEU A 212 3.40 5.31 16.41
C LEU A 212 3.82 5.58 17.85
N TRP A 213 3.01 6.34 18.59
CA TRP A 213 3.25 6.75 19.98
C TRP A 213 2.17 6.22 20.93
N PRO A 214 2.23 4.94 21.31
CA PRO A 214 1.18 4.33 22.13
C PRO A 214 1.12 4.87 23.57
N ALA A 215 2.18 5.52 24.06
CA ALA A 215 2.23 6.16 25.38
C ALA A 215 1.62 7.58 25.37
N GLY A 216 1.31 8.15 24.21
CA GLY A 216 0.75 9.49 24.03
C GLY A 216 1.30 10.15 22.77
N ILE A 217 0.41 10.75 21.98
CA ILE A 217 0.77 11.38 20.71
C ILE A 217 1.64 12.63 20.97
N GLN A 218 2.76 12.71 20.25
CA GLN A 218 3.69 13.85 20.30
C GLN A 218 3.32 14.88 19.23
N HIS A 219 2.26 15.68 19.47
CA HIS A 219 1.69 16.61 18.49
C HIS A 219 2.71 17.60 17.94
N ASP A 220 3.60 18.15 18.80
CA ASP A 220 4.63 19.13 18.42
C ASP A 220 5.77 18.56 17.56
N ASN A 221 5.82 17.23 17.42
CA ASN A 221 6.82 16.58 16.58
C ASN A 221 6.34 16.35 15.15
N VAL A 222 5.05 16.54 14.87
CA VAL A 222 4.52 16.45 13.49
C VAL A 222 4.60 17.83 12.84
N LEU A 223 5.60 18.03 11.97
CA LEU A 223 5.85 19.33 11.33
C LEU A 223 5.29 19.44 9.91
N LEU A 224 5.08 18.31 9.21
CA LEU A 224 4.65 18.35 7.83
C LEU A 224 3.62 17.25 7.54
N PHE A 225 2.55 17.61 6.85
CA PHE A 225 1.58 16.68 6.27
C PHE A 225 1.53 16.84 4.76
N LEU A 226 1.68 15.73 4.03
CA LEU A 226 1.64 15.65 2.57
C LEU A 226 0.42 14.85 2.12
N SER A 227 -0.34 15.40 1.19
CA SER A 227 -1.45 14.70 0.54
C SER A 227 -1.59 15.12 -0.92
N ASP A 228 -2.52 14.51 -1.65
CA ASP A 228 -2.96 15.10 -2.91
C ASP A 228 -3.79 16.38 -2.65
N ALA A 229 -4.22 17.06 -3.73
CA ALA A 229 -5.02 18.28 -3.62
C ALA A 229 -6.53 18.02 -3.73
N ALA A 230 -7.02 16.83 -3.37
CA ALA A 230 -8.46 16.57 -3.30
C ALA A 230 -9.11 17.45 -2.21
N PRO A 231 -10.32 17.98 -2.44
CA PRO A 231 -10.95 18.91 -1.49
C PRO A 231 -11.09 18.35 -0.08
N TYR A 232 -11.34 17.05 0.07
CA TYR A 232 -11.45 16.41 1.39
C TYR A 232 -10.08 16.24 2.06
N MET A 233 -8.98 16.07 1.32
CA MET A 233 -7.62 16.03 1.85
C MET A 233 -7.21 17.42 2.36
N VAL A 234 -7.49 18.46 1.58
CA VAL A 234 -7.23 19.86 2.02
C VAL A 234 -8.01 20.17 3.29
N LYS A 235 -9.30 19.81 3.34
CA LYS A 235 -10.13 20.00 4.54
C LYS A 235 -9.63 19.17 5.73
N SER A 236 -9.12 17.96 5.49
CA SER A 236 -8.51 17.15 6.55
C SER A 236 -7.28 17.84 7.14
N GLY A 237 -6.41 18.40 6.29
CA GLY A 237 -5.25 19.17 6.73
C GLY A 237 -5.65 20.39 7.59
N GLU A 238 -6.73 21.09 7.23
CA GLU A 238 -7.26 22.20 8.04
C GLU A 238 -7.78 21.74 9.41
N VAL A 239 -8.51 20.62 9.47
CA VAL A 239 -9.00 20.07 10.73
C VAL A 239 -7.85 19.61 11.63
N LEU A 240 -6.85 18.94 11.07
CA LEU A 240 -5.69 18.45 11.83
C LEU A 240 -4.84 19.56 12.44
N LYS A 241 -4.78 20.74 11.84
CA LYS A 241 -4.04 21.89 12.38
C LYS A 241 -4.49 22.30 13.79
N SER A 242 -5.73 22.04 14.18
CA SER A 242 -6.20 22.34 15.54
C SER A 242 -5.54 21.48 16.61
N LEU A 243 -5.06 20.28 16.25
CA LEU A 243 -4.35 19.35 17.14
C LEU A 243 -2.83 19.40 16.95
N TYR A 244 -2.39 19.67 15.73
CA TYR A 244 -0.99 19.70 15.30
C TYR A 244 -0.61 21.10 14.88
N SER A 245 -0.50 22.02 15.86
CA SER A 245 -0.39 23.47 15.64
C SER A 245 0.87 23.90 14.85
N LYS A 246 1.95 23.12 14.94
CA LYS A 246 3.19 23.34 14.18
C LYS A 246 3.16 22.79 12.77
N MET A 247 2.14 21.99 12.43
CA MET A 247 2.10 21.23 11.18
C MET A 247 1.77 22.10 9.97
N ILE A 248 2.60 22.02 8.94
CA ILE A 248 2.35 22.60 7.62
C ILE A 248 1.73 21.52 6.73
N HIS A 249 0.56 21.81 6.16
CA HIS A 249 -0.05 20.92 5.17
C HIS A 249 0.33 21.36 3.76
N VAL A 250 0.99 20.47 3.02
CA VAL A 250 1.45 20.69 1.63
C VAL A 250 0.72 19.73 0.71
N THR A 251 0.16 20.23 -0.37
CA THR A 251 -0.36 19.37 -1.42
C THR A 251 0.77 18.97 -2.38
N CYS A 252 0.80 17.71 -2.77
CA CYS A 252 1.87 17.13 -3.58
C CYS A 252 2.16 17.93 -4.85
N VAL A 253 3.38 18.40 -4.98
CA VAL A 253 3.82 19.22 -6.13
C VAL A 253 3.76 18.42 -7.43
N VAL A 254 4.12 17.12 -7.42
CA VAL A 254 4.09 16.27 -8.62
C VAL A 254 2.65 16.05 -9.10
N HIS A 255 1.68 15.87 -8.22
CA HIS A 255 0.26 15.85 -8.59
C HIS A 255 -0.19 17.21 -9.20
N GLY A 256 0.30 18.31 -8.65
CA GLY A 256 0.07 19.65 -9.22
C GLY A 256 0.61 19.77 -10.65
N LEU A 257 1.86 19.40 -10.87
CA LEU A 257 2.49 19.41 -12.19
C LEU A 257 1.82 18.43 -13.17
N HIS A 258 1.32 17.30 -12.69
CA HIS A 258 0.53 16.38 -13.52
C HIS A 258 -0.75 17.04 -14.04
N ARG A 259 -1.48 17.79 -13.20
CA ARG A 259 -2.65 18.56 -13.63
C ARG A 259 -2.32 19.62 -14.68
N VAL A 260 -1.11 20.19 -14.62
CA VAL A 260 -0.61 21.07 -15.67
C VAL A 260 -0.32 20.30 -16.96
N ALA A 261 0.26 19.10 -16.86
CA ALA A 261 0.47 18.23 -18.02
C ALA A 261 -0.84 17.77 -18.67
N GLU A 262 -1.91 17.55 -17.89
CA GLU A 262 -3.25 17.30 -18.42
C GLU A 262 -3.81 18.52 -19.15
N GLU A 263 -3.57 19.75 -18.65
CA GLU A 263 -3.96 20.96 -19.36
C GLU A 263 -3.22 21.08 -20.69
N VAL A 264 -1.93 20.76 -20.74
CA VAL A 264 -1.19 20.68 -22.04
C VAL A 264 -1.91 19.72 -22.99
N ARG A 265 -2.25 18.52 -22.55
CA ARG A 265 -2.98 17.54 -23.37
C ARG A 265 -4.30 18.10 -23.88
N ASN A 266 -5.06 18.79 -23.05
CA ASN A 266 -6.36 19.36 -23.37
C ASN A 266 -6.26 20.44 -24.44
N GLN A 267 -5.16 21.20 -24.49
CA GLN A 267 -4.95 22.26 -25.49
C GLN A 267 -4.56 21.69 -26.88
N PHE A 268 -4.04 20.48 -26.96
CA PHE A 268 -3.52 19.88 -28.18
C PHE A 268 -4.32 18.67 -28.65
N HIS A 269 -5.63 18.84 -28.87
CA HIS A 269 -6.54 17.78 -29.26
C HIS A 269 -6.16 17.00 -30.54
N ILE A 270 -5.51 17.65 -31.52
CA ILE A 270 -5.07 16.98 -32.76
C ILE A 270 -3.98 15.97 -32.40
N VAL A 271 -3.00 16.35 -31.57
CA VAL A 271 -1.94 15.47 -31.10
C VAL A 271 -2.51 14.31 -30.29
N ASP A 272 -3.47 14.57 -29.40
CA ASP A 272 -4.11 13.52 -28.60
C ASP A 272 -4.85 12.48 -29.47
N LYS A 273 -5.54 12.93 -30.52
CA LYS A 273 -6.19 12.04 -31.50
C LYS A 273 -5.18 11.16 -32.24
N VAL A 274 -4.04 11.73 -32.68
CA VAL A 274 -2.97 10.95 -33.34
C VAL A 274 -2.42 9.89 -32.38
N ILE A 275 -1.98 10.28 -31.19
CA ILE A 275 -1.44 9.36 -30.18
C ILE A 275 -2.43 8.24 -29.88
N SER A 276 -3.72 8.56 -29.67
CA SER A 276 -4.75 7.59 -29.34
C SER A 276 -5.11 6.64 -30.48
N SER A 277 -5.12 7.12 -31.73
CA SER A 277 -5.42 6.29 -32.92
C SER A 277 -4.26 5.36 -33.27
N VAL A 278 -3.02 5.87 -33.28
CA VAL A 278 -1.82 5.07 -33.56
C VAL A 278 -1.59 3.99 -32.49
N LYS A 279 -1.83 4.30 -31.22
CA LYS A 279 -1.82 3.30 -30.16
C LYS A 279 -2.74 2.10 -30.47
N LYS A 280 -3.96 2.35 -30.97
CA LYS A 280 -4.93 1.29 -31.29
C LYS A 280 -4.48 0.43 -32.47
N ILE A 281 -3.69 0.97 -33.42
CA ILE A 281 -3.16 0.22 -34.58
C ILE A 281 -2.34 -0.97 -34.14
N PHE A 282 -1.39 -0.76 -33.20
CA PHE A 282 -0.42 -1.77 -32.80
C PHE A 282 -0.89 -2.67 -31.67
N ARG A 283 -2.01 -2.32 -31.02
CA ARG A 283 -2.53 -3.09 -29.90
C ARG A 283 -3.09 -4.44 -30.35
N LYS A 284 -2.50 -5.54 -29.87
CA LYS A 284 -2.91 -6.92 -30.20
C LYS A 284 -2.91 -7.23 -31.72
N ALA A 285 -2.01 -6.62 -32.49
CA ALA A 285 -1.91 -6.78 -33.95
C ALA A 285 -0.48 -7.17 -34.38
N PRO A 286 -0.09 -8.46 -34.25
CA PRO A 286 1.28 -8.92 -34.54
C PRO A 286 1.76 -8.62 -35.97
N SER A 287 0.90 -8.72 -36.98
CA SER A 287 1.24 -8.39 -38.38
C SER A 287 1.67 -6.94 -38.57
N ARG A 288 0.94 -5.99 -37.91
CA ARG A 288 1.27 -4.57 -37.99
C ARG A 288 2.54 -4.24 -37.23
N LEU A 289 2.80 -4.97 -36.12
CA LEU A 289 4.06 -4.88 -35.39
C LEU A 289 5.27 -5.31 -36.27
N LEU A 290 5.11 -6.33 -37.12
CA LEU A 290 6.14 -6.74 -38.05
C LEU A 290 6.43 -5.65 -39.10
N VAL A 291 5.40 -5.01 -39.65
CA VAL A 291 5.58 -3.87 -40.57
C VAL A 291 6.33 -2.74 -39.89
N PHE A 292 5.98 -2.39 -38.66
CA PHE A 292 6.71 -1.35 -37.91
C PHE A 292 8.18 -1.72 -37.69
N LYS A 293 8.46 -2.97 -37.30
CA LYS A 293 9.81 -3.43 -37.01
C LYS A 293 10.67 -3.57 -38.29
N SER A 294 10.07 -3.86 -39.44
CA SER A 294 10.81 -3.89 -40.71
C SER A 294 11.24 -2.49 -41.15
N GLU A 295 10.40 -1.49 -40.97
CA GLU A 295 10.69 -0.10 -41.33
C GLU A 295 11.55 0.65 -40.30
N ALA A 296 11.46 0.26 -39.05
CA ALA A 296 12.12 0.92 -37.93
C ALA A 296 12.69 -0.10 -36.92
N PRO A 297 13.67 -0.92 -37.29
CA PRO A 297 14.15 -2.06 -36.49
C PRO A 297 14.72 -1.63 -35.12
N ASN A 298 15.31 -0.43 -35.05
CA ASN A 298 15.94 0.11 -33.83
C ASN A 298 15.04 1.09 -33.04
N LEU A 299 13.84 1.37 -33.56
CA LEU A 299 12.93 2.30 -32.87
C LEU A 299 11.97 1.54 -31.98
N PRO A 300 11.82 1.94 -30.71
CA PRO A 300 10.78 1.38 -29.86
C PRO A 300 9.40 1.72 -30.43
N LEU A 301 8.42 0.86 -30.15
CA LEU A 301 7.03 1.10 -30.56
C LEU A 301 6.51 2.44 -30.00
N PRO A 302 5.57 3.10 -30.72
CA PRO A 302 4.93 4.30 -30.22
C PRO A 302 4.40 4.11 -28.79
N PRO A 303 4.80 4.95 -27.83
CA PRO A 303 4.48 4.77 -26.44
C PRO A 303 2.98 4.89 -26.19
N GLU A 304 2.46 4.06 -25.28
CA GLU A 304 1.11 4.18 -24.77
C GLU A 304 1.13 5.10 -23.55
N PRO A 305 0.54 6.31 -23.60
CA PRO A 305 0.39 7.12 -22.40
C PRO A 305 -0.44 6.39 -21.37
N ILE A 306 0.09 6.26 -20.17
CA ILE A 306 -0.59 5.63 -19.03
C ILE A 306 -1.15 6.75 -18.16
N ILE A 307 -2.46 6.79 -17.97
CA ILE A 307 -3.17 7.84 -17.21
C ILE A 307 -2.57 7.99 -15.80
N THR A 308 -2.17 6.90 -15.18
CA THR A 308 -1.57 6.88 -13.84
C THR A 308 -0.08 7.18 -13.81
N ARG A 309 0.58 7.44 -14.96
CA ARG A 309 2.00 7.83 -15.02
C ARG A 309 2.11 9.28 -15.44
N TRP A 310 2.53 10.11 -14.53
CA TRP A 310 2.63 11.55 -14.67
C TRP A 310 3.54 11.93 -15.87
N GLY A 311 3.06 12.87 -16.67
CA GLY A 311 3.81 13.34 -17.85
C GLY A 311 3.93 12.37 -19.01
N SER A 312 3.42 11.14 -18.93
CA SER A 312 3.57 10.12 -19.97
C SER A 312 2.99 10.53 -21.33
N TRP A 313 1.95 11.35 -21.37
CA TRP A 313 1.38 11.86 -22.60
C TRP A 313 2.33 12.86 -23.31
N ILE A 314 2.98 13.75 -22.57
CA ILE A 314 3.97 14.70 -23.14
C ILE A 314 5.16 13.93 -23.68
N ASN A 315 5.66 12.91 -22.99
CA ASN A 315 6.73 12.05 -23.48
C ASN A 315 6.32 11.31 -24.76
N ALA A 316 5.05 10.88 -24.88
CA ALA A 316 4.54 10.33 -26.13
C ALA A 316 4.54 11.38 -27.24
N ALA A 317 4.07 12.61 -26.99
CA ALA A 317 4.09 13.68 -27.98
C ALA A 317 5.52 14.01 -28.44
N ILE A 318 6.49 14.02 -27.53
CA ILE A 318 7.91 14.21 -27.86
C ILE A 318 8.42 13.07 -28.77
N TYR A 319 8.10 11.83 -28.45
CA TYR A 319 8.44 10.66 -29.29
C TYR A 319 7.88 10.82 -30.71
N TYR A 320 6.60 11.24 -30.84
CA TYR A 320 5.99 11.50 -32.15
C TYR A 320 6.66 12.66 -32.88
N CYS A 321 7.06 13.71 -32.19
CA CYS A 321 7.81 14.82 -32.76
C CYS A 321 9.16 14.34 -33.39
N GLU A 322 9.89 13.54 -32.63
CA GLU A 322 11.22 13.06 -33.02
C GLU A 322 11.20 12.04 -34.16
N ASN A 323 10.14 11.25 -34.24
CA ASN A 323 10.03 10.14 -35.17
C ASN A 323 8.89 10.30 -36.19
N PHE A 324 8.44 11.55 -36.40
CA PHE A 324 7.23 11.83 -37.19
C PHE A 324 7.28 11.22 -38.59
N GLY A 325 8.38 11.42 -39.35
CA GLY A 325 8.52 10.91 -40.72
C GLY A 325 8.48 9.39 -40.81
N ILE A 326 9.05 8.67 -39.82
CA ILE A 326 9.01 7.20 -39.77
C ILE A 326 7.60 6.73 -39.47
N ILE A 327 6.97 7.31 -38.45
CA ILE A 327 5.61 6.95 -38.02
C ILE A 327 4.64 7.21 -39.18
N HIS A 328 4.74 8.34 -39.83
CA HIS A 328 3.93 8.69 -40.99
C HIS A 328 4.03 7.61 -42.08
N ARG A 329 5.27 7.23 -42.50
CA ARG A 329 5.48 6.18 -43.51
C ARG A 329 4.85 4.86 -43.11
N VAL A 330 5.13 4.38 -41.89
CA VAL A 330 4.60 3.10 -41.41
C VAL A 330 3.07 3.08 -41.43
N ILE A 331 2.42 4.18 -40.98
CA ILE A 331 0.96 4.25 -40.98
C ILE A 331 0.38 4.20 -42.38
N PHE A 332 1.04 4.79 -43.38
CA PHE A 332 0.60 4.76 -44.79
C PHE A 332 0.91 3.47 -45.52
N MET A 333 1.80 2.61 -45.00
CA MET A 333 2.02 1.25 -45.49
C MET A 333 0.90 0.28 -45.08
N LEU A 334 0.08 0.64 -44.11
CA LEU A 334 -1.03 -0.20 -43.63
C LEU A 334 -2.28 0.07 -44.48
N ASP A 335 -3.03 -1.01 -44.81
CA ASP A 335 -4.29 -0.86 -45.55
C ASP A 335 -5.34 -0.17 -44.68
N ARG A 336 -5.86 0.92 -45.22
CA ARG A 336 -6.92 1.75 -44.57
C ARG A 336 -8.17 0.96 -44.23
N ASN A 337 -8.48 -0.08 -45.01
CA ASN A 337 -9.68 -0.89 -44.86
C ASN A 337 -9.58 -1.98 -43.80
N ASP A 338 -8.36 -2.30 -43.37
CA ASP A 338 -8.13 -3.36 -42.35
C ASP A 338 -8.68 -3.01 -40.97
N ALA A 339 -8.74 -1.72 -40.64
CA ALA A 339 -9.27 -1.30 -39.35
C ALA A 339 -9.60 0.20 -39.30
N VAL A 340 -10.65 0.55 -38.55
CA VAL A 340 -11.04 1.94 -38.29
C VAL A 340 -9.89 2.73 -37.65
N SER A 341 -9.08 2.11 -36.80
CA SER A 341 -7.93 2.77 -36.16
C SER A 341 -6.84 3.17 -37.14
N ILE A 342 -6.64 2.42 -38.26
CA ILE A 342 -5.70 2.79 -39.32
C ILE A 342 -6.24 4.00 -40.09
N LYS A 343 -7.52 3.94 -40.47
CA LYS A 343 -8.22 5.05 -41.13
C LYS A 343 -8.11 6.32 -40.29
N ASP A 344 -8.49 6.25 -39.01
CA ASP A 344 -8.44 7.38 -38.10
C ASP A 344 -7.01 7.95 -37.93
N ALA A 345 -6.00 7.09 -37.90
CA ALA A 345 -4.61 7.52 -37.77
C ALA A 345 -4.12 8.22 -39.04
N GLN A 346 -4.42 7.66 -40.23
CA GLN A 346 -4.11 8.28 -41.51
C GLN A 346 -4.80 9.64 -41.67
N ASP A 347 -6.08 9.75 -41.29
CA ASP A 347 -6.83 11.00 -41.36
C ASP A 347 -6.34 12.05 -40.38
N ASN A 348 -5.85 11.64 -39.21
CA ASN A 348 -5.40 12.57 -38.16
C ASN A 348 -3.94 13.01 -38.39
N ILE A 349 -3.08 12.15 -38.91
CA ILE A 349 -1.64 12.47 -39.06
C ILE A 349 -1.35 13.49 -40.13
N ILE A 350 -2.25 13.62 -41.14
CA ILE A 350 -2.12 14.61 -42.23
C ILE A 350 -2.76 15.96 -41.91
N LYS A 351 -3.37 16.11 -40.71
CA LYS A 351 -4.00 17.37 -40.38
C LYS A 351 -3.02 18.53 -40.32
N PRO A 352 -3.36 19.66 -40.93
CA PRO A 352 -2.50 20.83 -40.91
C PRO A 352 -2.23 21.30 -39.48
N GLY A 353 -1.00 21.72 -39.21
CA GLY A 353 -0.58 22.21 -37.89
C GLY A 353 -0.15 21.13 -36.90
N LEU A 354 -0.27 19.83 -37.22
CA LEU A 354 0.13 18.75 -36.32
C LEU A 354 1.62 18.82 -35.95
N GLU A 355 2.50 18.95 -36.99
CA GLU A 355 3.96 19.03 -36.72
C GLU A 355 4.34 20.28 -35.95
N ASN A 356 3.70 21.41 -36.21
CA ASN A 356 3.89 22.62 -35.42
C ASN A 356 3.48 22.44 -33.97
N ASN A 357 2.35 21.76 -33.71
CA ASN A 357 1.89 21.44 -32.37
C ASN A 357 2.86 20.48 -31.65
N LEU A 358 3.34 19.45 -32.32
CA LEU A 358 4.34 18.51 -31.77
C LEU A 358 5.65 19.25 -31.42
N THR A 359 6.14 20.10 -32.33
CA THR A 359 7.33 20.93 -32.11
C THR A 359 7.13 21.89 -30.95
N TYR A 360 5.97 22.55 -30.88
CA TYR A 360 5.64 23.45 -29.77
C TYR A 360 5.64 22.71 -28.43
N ILE A 361 5.01 21.52 -28.35
CA ILE A 361 4.98 20.70 -27.15
C ILE A 361 6.41 20.32 -26.73
N LYS A 362 7.22 19.81 -27.66
CA LYS A 362 8.61 19.41 -27.36
C LYS A 362 9.43 20.60 -26.85
N SER A 363 9.36 21.74 -27.52
CA SER A 363 10.17 22.92 -27.18
C SER A 363 9.79 23.55 -25.86
N ASN A 364 8.51 23.54 -25.48
CA ASN A 364 8.03 24.28 -24.31
C ASN A 364 7.73 23.39 -23.09
N PHE A 365 7.42 22.11 -23.28
CA PHE A 365 6.95 21.26 -22.16
C PHE A 365 7.83 20.04 -21.86
N ALA A 366 8.93 19.82 -22.58
CA ALA A 366 9.86 18.72 -22.28
C ALA A 366 10.46 18.88 -20.86
N LYS A 367 10.75 20.08 -20.43
CA LYS A 367 11.25 20.38 -19.08
C LYS A 367 10.25 19.96 -17.99
N LEU A 368 8.94 20.03 -18.24
CA LEU A 368 7.92 19.63 -17.28
C LEU A 368 8.00 18.14 -16.93
N THR A 369 8.22 17.27 -17.94
CA THR A 369 8.36 15.84 -17.69
C THR A 369 9.62 15.49 -16.92
N LEU A 370 10.73 16.19 -17.23
CA LEU A 370 12.00 16.06 -16.51
C LEU A 370 11.86 16.51 -15.04
N ALA A 371 11.17 17.63 -14.81
CA ALA A 371 10.89 18.11 -13.46
C ALA A 371 10.05 17.13 -12.63
N ILE A 372 8.99 16.57 -13.25
CA ILE A 372 8.17 15.52 -12.63
C ILE A 372 9.03 14.31 -12.26
N GLU A 373 9.94 13.88 -13.13
CA GLU A 373 10.85 12.75 -12.87
C GLU A 373 11.85 13.07 -11.76
N GLN A 374 12.46 14.26 -11.80
CA GLN A 374 13.43 14.69 -10.79
C GLN A 374 12.81 14.79 -9.41
N LEU A 375 11.63 15.40 -9.28
CA LEU A 375 10.92 15.56 -8.01
C LEU A 375 10.46 14.25 -7.38
N GLN A 376 10.47 13.14 -8.13
CA GLN A 376 10.22 11.81 -7.60
C GLN A 376 11.45 11.17 -6.94
N ARG A 377 12.62 11.77 -7.02
CA ARG A 377 13.82 11.26 -6.36
C ARG A 377 13.71 11.44 -4.86
N GLN A 378 14.11 10.39 -4.13
CA GLN A 378 14.16 10.43 -2.67
C GLN A 378 15.38 11.23 -2.19
N HIS A 379 15.31 11.69 -0.94
CA HIS A 379 16.43 12.33 -0.23
C HIS A 379 16.93 13.65 -0.85
N MET A 380 16.08 14.31 -1.63
CA MET A 380 16.41 15.60 -2.23
C MET A 380 16.29 16.73 -1.19
N PRO A 381 17.26 17.64 -1.09
CA PRO A 381 17.12 18.85 -0.29
C PRO A 381 15.89 19.69 -0.72
N LEU A 382 15.26 20.36 0.24
CA LEU A 382 14.11 21.23 -0.03
C LEU A 382 14.46 22.32 -1.04
N SER A 383 15.63 22.96 -0.89
CA SER A 383 16.12 23.98 -1.82
C SER A 383 16.18 23.49 -3.27
N ASP A 384 16.65 22.26 -3.49
CA ASP A 384 16.77 21.71 -4.83
C ASP A 384 15.39 21.38 -5.42
N SER A 385 14.48 20.83 -4.60
CA SER A 385 13.10 20.59 -4.98
C SER A 385 12.38 21.90 -5.38
N LEU A 386 12.55 22.96 -4.60
CA LEU A 386 11.96 24.27 -4.88
C LEU A 386 12.57 24.93 -6.12
N LYS A 387 13.90 24.78 -6.33
CA LYS A 387 14.58 25.27 -7.53
C LYS A 387 14.01 24.64 -8.81
N ILE A 388 13.75 23.32 -8.81
CA ILE A 388 13.10 22.64 -9.94
C ILE A 388 11.74 23.30 -10.26
N VAL A 389 10.93 23.58 -9.23
CA VAL A 389 9.61 24.23 -9.40
C VAL A 389 9.77 25.67 -9.94
N GLN A 390 10.72 26.43 -9.43
CA GLN A 390 11.02 27.80 -9.90
C GLN A 390 11.51 27.80 -11.36
N ASP A 391 12.35 26.83 -11.77
CA ASP A 391 12.83 26.70 -13.15
C ASP A 391 11.68 26.41 -14.13
N ILE A 392 10.69 25.61 -13.71
CA ILE A 392 9.45 25.41 -14.49
C ILE A 392 8.65 26.70 -14.57
N GLN A 393 8.46 27.42 -13.45
CA GLN A 393 7.77 28.70 -13.43
C GLN A 393 8.39 29.68 -14.42
N LYS A 394 9.70 29.89 -14.35
CA LYS A 394 10.43 30.77 -15.29
C LYS A 394 10.26 30.34 -16.74
N SER A 395 10.28 29.03 -17.02
CA SER A 395 10.06 28.54 -18.39
C SER A 395 8.63 28.79 -18.87
N PHE A 396 7.65 28.83 -17.99
CA PHE A 396 6.26 29.10 -18.35
C PHE A 396 5.93 30.58 -18.48
N GLU A 397 6.71 31.48 -17.88
CA GLU A 397 6.59 32.91 -18.09
C GLU A 397 6.85 33.34 -19.55
N THR A 398 7.64 32.55 -20.28
CA THR A 398 7.98 32.80 -21.68
C THR A 398 7.01 32.16 -22.68
N LEU A 399 5.97 31.42 -22.21
CA LEU A 399 5.01 30.76 -23.08
C LEU A 399 4.18 31.78 -23.88
N SER A 400 4.11 31.57 -25.17
CA SER A 400 3.36 32.42 -26.11
C SER A 400 2.12 31.75 -26.68
N GLY A 401 1.21 32.57 -27.18
CA GLY A 401 -0.05 32.13 -27.79
C GLY A 401 -1.12 31.70 -26.77
N PRO A 402 -2.35 31.41 -27.24
CA PRO A 402 -3.48 31.10 -26.37
C PRO A 402 -3.27 29.80 -25.56
N ASN A 403 -2.71 28.75 -26.18
CA ASN A 403 -2.46 27.47 -25.53
C ASN A 403 -1.39 27.63 -24.43
N GLY A 404 -0.32 28.39 -24.69
CA GLY A 404 0.73 28.66 -23.69
C GLY A 404 0.17 29.43 -22.47
N LYS A 405 -0.66 30.46 -22.75
CA LYS A 405 -1.31 31.23 -21.67
C LYS A 405 -2.25 30.37 -20.82
N SER A 406 -3.02 29.46 -21.44
CA SER A 406 -3.88 28.53 -20.69
C SER A 406 -3.07 27.65 -19.73
N VAL A 407 -1.96 27.07 -20.20
CA VAL A 407 -1.09 26.24 -19.38
C VAL A 407 -0.41 27.06 -18.26
N GLN A 408 0.06 28.28 -18.54
CA GLN A 408 0.63 29.19 -17.55
C GLN A 408 -0.40 29.52 -16.46
N ASN A 409 -1.64 29.87 -16.85
CA ASN A 409 -2.71 30.15 -15.90
C ASN A 409 -3.01 28.92 -15.03
N LYS A 410 -3.03 27.74 -15.62
CA LYS A 410 -3.23 26.49 -14.87
C LYS A 410 -2.11 26.24 -13.85
N PHE A 411 -0.87 26.49 -14.24
CA PHE A 411 0.28 26.38 -13.34
C PHE A 411 0.16 27.34 -12.15
N ASN A 412 -0.13 28.60 -12.42
CA ASN A 412 -0.30 29.62 -11.38
C ASN A 412 -1.43 29.24 -10.39
N GLN A 413 -2.58 28.79 -10.90
CA GLN A 413 -3.68 28.33 -10.07
C GLN A 413 -3.31 27.14 -9.17
N VAL A 414 -2.50 26.21 -9.67
CA VAL A 414 -2.01 25.07 -8.89
C VAL A 414 -1.07 25.54 -7.78
N GLN A 415 -0.18 26.47 -8.07
CA GLN A 415 0.76 27.03 -7.10
C GLN A 415 0.04 27.83 -6.01
N GLU A 416 -0.86 28.74 -6.38
CA GLU A 416 -1.61 29.59 -5.44
C GLU A 416 -2.47 28.80 -4.46
N LYS A 417 -3.01 27.66 -4.90
CA LYS A 417 -3.79 26.75 -4.05
C LYS A 417 -2.95 25.96 -3.05
N ASN A 418 -1.65 25.85 -3.28
CA ASN A 418 -0.73 25.12 -2.40
C ASN A 418 -0.08 26.05 -1.37
N ARG A 419 -0.88 26.51 -0.40
CA ARG A 419 -0.41 27.43 0.67
C ARG A 419 0.76 26.84 1.45
N GLY A 420 0.79 25.52 1.66
CA GLY A 420 1.89 24.87 2.36
C GLY A 420 3.20 24.94 1.58
N LEU A 421 3.16 24.86 0.24
CA LEU A 421 4.36 25.04 -0.57
C LEU A 421 4.93 26.46 -0.44
N LEU A 422 4.06 27.48 -0.40
CA LEU A 422 4.49 28.86 -0.17
C LEU A 422 5.16 29.02 1.20
N ALA A 423 4.65 28.32 2.22
CA ALA A 423 5.28 28.28 3.55
C ALA A 423 6.67 27.62 3.47
N LEU A 424 6.82 26.49 2.75
CA LEU A 424 8.13 25.85 2.56
C LEU A 424 9.12 26.71 1.77
N VAL A 425 8.65 27.53 0.80
CA VAL A 425 9.51 28.48 0.09
C VAL A 425 10.08 29.49 1.08
N LYS A 426 9.25 30.10 1.95
CA LYS A 426 9.72 31.03 2.98
C LYS A 426 10.72 30.38 3.94
N ILE A 427 10.44 29.17 4.42
CA ILE A 427 11.37 28.43 5.27
C ILE A 427 12.70 28.22 4.56
N SER A 428 12.68 27.82 3.29
CA SER A 428 13.90 27.62 2.51
C SER A 428 14.72 28.92 2.38
N GLN A 429 14.06 30.04 2.16
CA GLN A 429 14.71 31.38 2.07
C GLN A 429 15.37 31.80 3.39
N VAL A 430 14.74 31.48 4.52
CA VAL A 430 15.37 31.68 5.83
C VAL A 430 16.59 30.79 6.02
N LEU A 431 16.47 29.49 5.64
CA LEU A 431 17.57 28.53 5.75
C LEU A 431 18.77 28.87 4.84
N THR A 432 18.54 29.52 3.70
CA THR A 432 19.60 30.00 2.79
C THR A 432 20.13 31.37 3.15
N GLY A 433 19.52 32.07 4.12
CA GLY A 433 19.91 33.41 4.52
C GLY A 433 19.40 34.53 3.58
N GLU A 434 18.47 34.21 2.68
CA GLU A 434 17.85 35.19 1.78
C GLU A 434 16.80 36.05 2.50
N GLU A 435 16.15 35.50 3.53
CA GLU A 435 15.19 36.19 4.39
C GLU A 435 15.52 36.04 5.88
N THR A 436 15.02 36.99 6.70
CA THR A 436 15.18 36.98 8.15
C THR A 436 13.97 36.32 8.83
N PHE A 437 14.18 35.67 9.98
CA PHE A 437 13.13 35.04 10.77
C PHE A 437 11.99 35.99 11.20
N GLN A 438 12.19 37.29 11.18
CA GLN A 438 11.19 38.30 11.60
C GLN A 438 10.02 38.46 10.60
N ASN A 439 10.11 37.88 9.40
CA ASN A 439 9.16 38.06 8.29
C ASN A 439 8.36 36.78 7.98
N LEU A 440 7.91 36.06 9.02
CA LEU A 440 7.30 34.73 8.90
C LEU A 440 5.76 34.74 8.77
N ASP A 441 5.19 35.83 8.26
CA ASP A 441 3.75 35.91 8.01
C ASP A 441 3.26 34.71 7.17
N GLY A 442 2.27 33.98 7.72
CA GLY A 442 1.66 32.81 7.06
C GLY A 442 2.28 31.46 7.43
N LEU A 443 3.30 31.41 8.30
CA LEU A 443 3.73 30.19 8.97
C LEU A 443 2.86 29.92 10.22
N PRO A 444 2.80 28.67 10.72
CA PRO A 444 2.18 28.36 12.01
C PRO A 444 2.81 29.18 13.14
N GLU A 445 1.98 29.78 14.00
CA GLU A 445 2.44 30.66 15.09
C GLU A 445 3.33 29.94 16.12
N ASP A 446 3.08 28.63 16.33
CA ASP A 446 3.84 27.81 17.28
C ASP A 446 5.17 27.30 16.71
N LEU A 447 5.44 27.53 15.42
CA LEU A 447 6.68 27.11 14.79
C LEU A 447 7.82 28.08 15.18
N ASN A 448 8.90 27.55 15.73
CA ASN A 448 10.04 28.35 16.20
C ASN A 448 11.27 28.21 15.27
N CYS A 449 12.29 29.04 15.47
CA CYS A 449 13.52 29.04 14.65
C CYS A 449 14.20 27.67 14.61
N ASN A 450 14.23 26.95 15.74
CA ASN A 450 14.88 25.62 15.79
C ASN A 450 14.11 24.59 14.99
N ASP A 451 12.76 24.72 14.91
CA ASP A 451 11.95 23.81 14.09
C ASP A 451 12.25 23.97 12.59
N LEU A 452 12.69 25.15 12.12
CA LEU A 452 12.96 25.39 10.69
C LEU A 452 14.13 24.56 10.17
N THR A 453 15.15 24.27 10.99
CA THR A 453 16.32 23.49 10.58
C THR A 453 15.96 22.09 10.11
N PHE A 454 14.88 21.52 10.66
CA PHE A 454 14.38 20.21 10.28
C PHE A 454 13.75 20.15 8.89
N PHE A 455 13.38 21.29 8.28
CA PHE A 455 12.79 21.32 6.94
C PHE A 455 13.83 21.25 5.80
N LYS A 456 15.12 21.23 6.10
CA LYS A 456 16.19 21.20 5.08
C LYS A 456 16.03 20.07 4.06
N TYR A 457 15.50 18.93 4.47
CA TYR A 457 15.21 17.77 3.62
C TYR A 457 13.70 17.45 3.60
N ALA A 458 12.85 18.40 3.91
CA ALA A 458 11.41 18.19 3.89
C ALA A 458 10.92 17.83 2.49
N PRO A 459 10.17 16.72 2.31
CA PRO A 459 9.63 16.34 1.02
C PRO A 459 8.50 17.30 0.59
N VAL A 460 8.41 17.55 -0.71
CA VAL A 460 7.31 18.32 -1.33
C VAL A 460 6.35 17.44 -2.13
N THR A 461 6.52 16.13 -2.08
CA THR A 461 5.76 15.17 -2.87
C THR A 461 5.29 13.98 -2.04
N SER A 462 4.16 13.38 -2.41
CA SER A 462 3.59 12.16 -1.82
C SER A 462 3.95 10.88 -2.59
N VAL A 463 5.02 10.91 -3.39
CA VAL A 463 5.38 9.82 -4.31
C VAL A 463 5.68 8.50 -3.59
N ASP A 464 6.17 8.56 -2.37
CA ASP A 464 6.50 7.35 -1.61
C ASP A 464 5.25 6.56 -1.20
N VAL A 465 4.12 7.23 -0.97
CA VAL A 465 2.83 6.56 -0.76
C VAL A 465 2.40 5.84 -2.05
N GLU A 466 2.55 6.48 -3.21
CA GLU A 466 2.27 5.87 -4.52
C GLU A 466 3.12 4.59 -4.76
N ARG A 467 4.39 4.61 -4.33
CA ARG A 467 5.26 3.43 -4.39
C ARG A 467 4.72 2.28 -3.53
N SER A 468 4.18 2.58 -2.36
CA SER A 468 3.59 1.58 -1.47
C SER A 468 2.35 0.93 -2.10
N PHE A 469 1.57 1.66 -2.90
CA PHE A 469 0.45 1.08 -3.66
C PHE A 469 0.91 0.12 -4.77
N SER A 470 2.07 0.33 -5.36
CA SER A 470 2.65 -0.62 -6.31
C SER A 470 2.96 -1.95 -5.62
N THR A 471 3.53 -1.90 -4.41
CA THR A 471 3.76 -3.09 -3.57
C THR A 471 2.43 -3.75 -3.19
N TYR A 472 1.43 -2.97 -2.76
CA TYR A 472 0.09 -3.46 -2.45
C TYR A 472 -0.56 -4.21 -3.64
N LYS A 473 -0.49 -3.64 -4.84
CA LYS A 473 -1.03 -4.27 -6.05
C LYS A 473 -0.34 -5.61 -6.39
N THR A 474 0.96 -5.72 -6.16
CA THR A 474 1.70 -6.98 -6.37
C THR A 474 1.34 -8.04 -5.34
N LEU A 475 1.03 -7.65 -4.10
CA LEU A 475 0.53 -8.56 -3.07
C LEU A 475 -0.85 -9.15 -3.44
N LEU A 476 -1.70 -8.39 -4.13
CA LEU A 476 -3.04 -8.81 -4.59
C LEU A 476 -3.04 -9.56 -5.93
N SER A 477 -1.90 -10.09 -6.37
CA SER A 477 -1.83 -10.91 -7.58
C SER A 477 -2.85 -12.07 -7.55
N ASN A 478 -3.17 -12.63 -8.73
CA ASN A 478 -4.21 -13.66 -8.91
C ASN A 478 -4.12 -14.85 -7.94
N ASN A 479 -2.95 -15.12 -7.38
CA ASN A 479 -2.70 -16.23 -6.45
C ASN A 479 -3.01 -15.89 -4.97
N ARG A 480 -3.42 -14.65 -4.65
CA ARG A 480 -3.65 -14.18 -3.26
C ARG A 480 -5.02 -13.52 -3.06
N ARG A 481 -6.01 -13.81 -3.91
CA ARG A 481 -7.35 -13.17 -3.87
C ARG A 481 -8.14 -13.42 -2.58
N SER A 482 -7.84 -14.48 -1.84
CA SER A 482 -8.52 -14.82 -0.57
C SER A 482 -7.83 -14.23 0.67
N PHE A 483 -6.85 -13.35 0.50
CA PHE A 483 -6.10 -12.79 1.59
C PHE A 483 -6.95 -11.76 2.35
N LYS A 484 -7.17 -11.97 3.65
CA LYS A 484 -7.89 -10.99 4.49
C LYS A 484 -7.08 -9.70 4.57
N PHE A 485 -7.75 -8.55 4.59
CA PHE A 485 -7.09 -7.25 4.59
C PHE A 485 -6.08 -7.09 5.74
N GLU A 486 -6.42 -7.54 6.95
CA GLU A 486 -5.51 -7.49 8.10
C GLU A 486 -4.17 -8.20 7.84
N ASN A 487 -4.20 -9.35 7.17
CA ASN A 487 -2.97 -10.05 6.78
C ASN A 487 -2.21 -9.31 5.68
N ILE A 488 -2.95 -8.72 4.69
CA ILE A 488 -2.34 -7.90 3.64
C ILE A 488 -1.60 -6.73 4.28
N ARG A 489 -2.22 -6.04 5.24
CA ARG A 489 -1.62 -4.92 5.97
C ARG A 489 -0.31 -5.32 6.63
N LYS A 490 -0.27 -6.45 7.39
CA LYS A 490 0.95 -6.92 8.06
C LYS A 490 2.06 -7.24 7.05
N HIS A 491 1.73 -7.99 5.99
CA HIS A 491 2.68 -8.30 4.92
C HIS A 491 3.21 -7.04 4.22
N LEU A 492 2.33 -6.09 3.91
CA LEU A 492 2.69 -4.84 3.26
C LEU A 492 3.65 -4.01 4.13
N ILE A 493 3.34 -3.87 5.42
CA ILE A 493 4.18 -3.12 6.37
C ILE A 493 5.54 -3.80 6.51
N ILE A 494 5.61 -5.12 6.67
CA ILE A 494 6.89 -5.83 6.72
C ILE A 494 7.66 -5.60 5.41
N GLN A 495 7.04 -5.83 4.26
CA GLN A 495 7.72 -5.75 2.96
C GLN A 495 8.21 -4.35 2.62
N CYS A 496 7.47 -3.29 2.96
CA CYS A 496 7.87 -1.91 2.68
C CYS A 496 8.96 -1.39 3.63
N ASN A 497 9.17 -2.05 4.78
CA ASN A 497 10.11 -1.61 5.80
C ASN A 497 11.28 -2.60 6.04
N SER A 498 11.42 -3.59 5.15
CA SER A 498 12.52 -4.58 5.18
C SER A 498 13.81 -4.05 4.60
#